data_0dbf2ca48c59adacec5fa091e2400c30
#
_entry.id   0dbf2ca48c59adacec5fa091e2400c30
#
_cell.length_a   1.000
_cell.length_b   1.000
_cell.length_c   1.000
_cell.angle_alpha   90.00
_cell.angle_beta   90.00
_cell.angle_gamma   90.00
#
_symmetry.space_group_name_H-M   'P 1'
#
loop_
_entity.id
_entity.type
_entity.pdbx_description
1 polymer ?
#
loop_
_entity_poly.entity_id
_entity_poly.type
_entity_poly.pdbx_seq_one_letter_code
_entity_poly.pdbx_strand_id
1 'polypeptide(L)'
;CMDCERAVLFTEYMKQHWTEPRYLRAGGALKHVLSNLTARIWDGELIVGNCSRYFKGTQVYPEYECWMMEGFKKIKREEERYIEGTLQKKKGDRLGIYLIYPEDKEQLLEVAKFWEGKDWRSMAEKYLRETKEDFELVEKWMQQLVFLRFMFDVPEGRLIVDYQKIIDEGVEGIIKRIDGKIEGLGDLNTKELFDKYNFYQGVKMALEGLVAFAENHAKEAERL
;
A
#
# COMPACT_ATOMS: atom_id res chain seq x y z
N CYS A 1 11.37 10.70 -4.52
CA CYS A 1 10.98 11.08 -3.16
C CYS A 1 10.07 10.03 -2.57
N MET A 2 10.22 9.69 -1.30
CA MET A 2 9.25 8.82 -0.62
C MET A 2 8.15 9.69 -0.04
N ASP A 3 6.91 9.25 -0.21
CA ASP A 3 5.72 9.94 0.30
C ASP A 3 5.07 9.06 1.38
N CYS A 4 4.91 9.61 2.57
CA CYS A 4 4.35 8.89 3.70
C CYS A 4 2.82 8.89 3.72
N GLU A 5 2.14 9.70 2.92
CA GLU A 5 0.71 9.95 3.04
C GLU A 5 -0.11 8.65 2.99
N ARG A 6 0.14 7.79 2.01
CA ARG A 6 -0.52 6.48 1.94
C ARG A 6 -0.28 5.64 3.21
N ALA A 7 0.96 5.58 3.66
CA ALA A 7 1.33 4.77 4.82
C ALA A 7 0.63 5.25 6.09
N VAL A 8 0.50 6.56 6.26
CA VAL A 8 -0.21 7.18 7.40
C VAL A 8 -1.70 6.83 7.34
N LEU A 9 -2.36 7.15 6.23
CA LEU A 9 -3.81 6.89 6.04
C LEU A 9 -4.15 5.40 6.20
N PHE A 10 -3.35 4.53 5.60
CA PHE A 10 -3.53 3.09 5.73
C PHE A 10 -3.39 2.62 7.18
N THR A 11 -2.40 3.12 7.88
CA THR A 11 -2.14 2.77 9.28
C THR A 11 -3.23 3.30 10.22
N GLU A 12 -3.75 4.49 9.98
CA GLU A 12 -4.87 5.06 10.75
C GLU A 12 -6.09 4.15 10.68
N TYR A 13 -6.48 3.74 9.47
CA TYR A 13 -7.59 2.81 9.31
C TYR A 13 -7.30 1.47 9.99
N MET A 14 -6.13 0.90 9.78
CA MET A 14 -5.75 -0.39 10.33
C MET A 14 -5.71 -0.40 11.87
N LYS A 15 -5.35 0.69 12.53
CA LYS A 15 -5.41 0.81 13.99
C LYS A 15 -6.82 0.63 14.55
N GLN A 16 -7.83 1.12 13.84
CA GLN A 16 -9.23 1.07 14.28
C GLN A 16 -9.92 -0.25 13.91
N HIS A 17 -9.49 -0.87 12.80
CA HIS A 17 -10.19 -2.00 12.16
C HIS A 17 -9.38 -3.30 12.15
N TRP A 18 -8.35 -3.43 13.00
CA TRP A 18 -7.43 -4.57 12.98
C TRP A 18 -8.10 -5.93 13.14
N THR A 19 -9.17 -6.00 13.93
CA THR A 19 -9.90 -7.22 14.26
C THR A 19 -11.01 -7.57 13.28
N GLU A 20 -11.31 -6.73 12.31
CA GLU A 20 -12.32 -7.00 11.29
C GLU A 20 -11.91 -8.14 10.37
N PRO A 21 -12.89 -8.79 9.72
CA PRO A 21 -12.61 -9.78 8.69
C PRO A 21 -11.67 -9.23 7.62
N ARG A 22 -10.69 -10.04 7.21
CA ARG A 22 -9.58 -9.61 6.33
C ARG A 22 -10.01 -8.86 5.08
N TYR A 23 -11.11 -9.28 4.46
CA TYR A 23 -11.59 -8.67 3.21
C TYR A 23 -12.21 -7.30 3.43
N LEU A 24 -12.99 -7.13 4.51
CA LEU A 24 -13.56 -5.84 4.90
C LEU A 24 -12.45 -4.86 5.29
N ARG A 25 -11.51 -5.33 6.10
CA ARG A 25 -10.35 -4.55 6.51
C ARG A 25 -9.50 -4.08 5.34
N ALA A 26 -9.22 -4.98 4.37
CA ALA A 26 -8.43 -4.64 3.19
C ALA A 26 -9.17 -3.65 2.28
N GLY A 27 -10.43 -3.90 1.98
CA GLY A 27 -11.25 -3.02 1.14
C GLY A 27 -11.51 -1.67 1.77
N GLY A 28 -11.79 -1.64 3.08
CA GLY A 28 -12.00 -0.41 3.84
C GLY A 28 -10.73 0.44 3.95
N ALA A 29 -9.57 -0.19 4.18
CA ALA A 29 -8.28 0.51 4.19
C ALA A 29 -7.97 1.13 2.83
N LEU A 30 -8.22 0.40 1.73
CA LEU A 30 -8.01 0.94 0.39
C LEU A 30 -8.98 2.09 0.09
N LYS A 31 -10.28 1.95 0.47
CA LYS A 31 -11.25 3.04 0.36
C LYS A 31 -10.79 4.28 1.14
N HIS A 32 -10.38 4.09 2.39
CA HIS A 32 -9.92 5.19 3.23
C HIS A 32 -8.73 5.92 2.61
N VAL A 33 -7.73 5.18 2.14
CA VAL A 33 -6.55 5.74 1.46
C VAL A 33 -6.96 6.52 0.22
N LEU A 34 -7.66 5.89 -0.72
CA LEU A 34 -8.00 6.49 -2.02
C LEU A 34 -8.91 7.72 -1.88
N SER A 35 -9.81 7.71 -0.89
CA SER A 35 -10.70 8.85 -0.64
C SER A 35 -10.01 10.05 -0.01
N ASN A 36 -8.86 9.86 0.64
CA ASN A 36 -8.17 10.90 1.42
C ASN A 36 -6.78 11.26 0.88
N LEU A 37 -6.26 10.56 -0.13
CA LEU A 37 -5.03 10.96 -0.79
C LEU A 37 -5.15 12.35 -1.37
N THR A 38 -4.12 13.17 -1.19
CA THR A 38 -4.03 14.50 -1.77
C THR A 38 -3.98 14.41 -3.30
N ALA A 39 -5.01 14.90 -3.98
CA ALA A 39 -5.03 15.00 -5.43
C ALA A 39 -3.98 16.03 -5.88
N ARG A 40 -3.12 15.65 -6.82
CA ARG A 40 -2.10 16.52 -7.43
C ARG A 40 -2.07 16.30 -8.93
N ILE A 41 -2.06 17.42 -9.65
CA ILE A 41 -1.88 17.45 -11.11
C ILE A 41 -0.66 18.32 -11.39
N TRP A 42 0.28 17.79 -12.15
CA TRP A 42 1.52 18.47 -12.48
C TRP A 42 1.44 19.12 -13.86
N ASP A 43 2.14 20.23 -14.04
CA ASP A 43 2.22 20.91 -15.33
C ASP A 43 2.68 19.95 -16.44
N GLY A 44 1.91 19.85 -17.51
CA GLY A 44 2.17 18.95 -18.64
C GLY A 44 1.76 17.50 -18.43
N GLU A 45 1.11 17.14 -17.33
CA GLU A 45 0.55 15.80 -17.08
C GLU A 45 -0.68 15.58 -17.97
N LEU A 46 -0.57 14.62 -18.92
CA LEU A 46 -1.67 14.32 -19.84
C LEU A 46 -2.60 13.23 -19.32
N ILE A 47 -2.09 12.31 -18.50
CA ILE A 47 -2.86 11.25 -17.85
C ILE A 47 -2.78 11.51 -16.36
N VAL A 48 -3.86 11.99 -15.81
CA VAL A 48 -3.97 12.38 -14.41
C VAL A 48 -4.24 11.16 -13.52
N GLY A 49 -3.73 11.17 -12.30
CA GLY A 49 -3.94 10.09 -11.34
C GLY A 49 -2.69 9.74 -10.54
N ASN A 50 -1.78 10.70 -10.37
CA ASN A 50 -0.63 10.52 -9.51
C ASN A 50 -1.07 10.32 -8.05
N CYS A 51 -0.53 9.28 -7.41
CA CYS A 51 -0.83 8.93 -6.02
C CYS A 51 0.17 9.53 -5.02
N SER A 52 1.06 10.43 -5.44
CA SER A 52 2.07 11.05 -4.57
C SER A 52 1.94 12.56 -4.56
N ARG A 53 2.16 13.15 -3.38
CA ARG A 53 2.26 14.61 -3.20
C ARG A 53 3.49 15.21 -3.89
N TYR A 54 4.45 14.37 -4.28
CA TYR A 54 5.74 14.79 -4.82
C TYR A 54 5.89 14.37 -6.28
N PHE A 55 6.50 15.24 -7.08
CA PHE A 55 6.87 14.89 -8.46
C PHE A 55 7.84 13.70 -8.46
N LYS A 56 7.51 12.66 -9.21
CA LYS A 56 8.24 11.37 -9.21
C LYS A 56 8.38 10.76 -7.79
N GLY A 57 7.39 11.00 -6.95
CA GLY A 57 7.31 10.39 -5.64
C GLY A 57 6.90 8.94 -5.70
N THR A 58 7.26 8.18 -4.67
CA THR A 58 6.80 6.80 -4.45
C THR A 58 6.11 6.68 -3.12
N GLN A 59 5.03 5.94 -3.08
CA GLN A 59 4.30 5.65 -1.84
C GLN A 59 5.05 4.59 -1.02
N VAL A 60 4.83 4.61 0.29
CA VAL A 60 5.34 3.60 1.23
C VAL A 60 4.22 2.63 1.59
N TYR A 61 4.55 1.35 1.60
CA TYR A 61 3.66 0.22 1.89
C TYR A 61 4.11 -0.49 3.17
N PRO A 62 3.74 0.02 4.35
CA PRO A 62 4.25 -0.49 5.62
C PRO A 62 3.87 -1.94 5.90
N GLU A 63 2.76 -2.39 5.33
CA GLU A 63 2.26 -3.76 5.42
C GLU A 63 3.19 -4.79 4.76
N TYR A 64 4.02 -4.35 3.81
CA TYR A 64 4.99 -5.20 3.12
C TYR A 64 6.44 -4.86 3.47
N GLU A 65 6.74 -3.58 3.62
CA GLU A 65 8.09 -3.01 3.59
C GLU A 65 8.52 -2.40 4.93
N CYS A 66 8.01 -2.90 6.05
CA CYS A 66 8.36 -2.37 7.37
C CYS A 66 9.89 -2.39 7.64
N TRP A 67 10.62 -3.32 7.03
CA TRP A 67 12.08 -3.38 7.09
C TRP A 67 12.79 -2.13 6.52
N MET A 68 12.21 -1.47 5.53
CA MET A 68 12.76 -0.20 5.02
C MET A 68 12.73 0.89 6.09
N MET A 69 11.73 0.86 6.97
CA MET A 69 11.60 1.84 8.04
C MET A 69 12.66 1.67 9.13
N GLU A 70 13.19 0.47 9.32
CA GLU A 70 14.37 0.27 10.16
C GLU A 70 15.61 0.96 9.59
N GLY A 71 15.71 1.00 8.26
CA GLY A 71 16.74 1.78 7.56
C GLY A 71 16.63 3.27 7.89
N PHE A 72 15.41 3.81 8.00
CA PHE A 72 15.21 5.23 8.34
C PHE A 72 15.67 5.59 9.75
N LYS A 73 15.59 4.68 10.70
CA LYS A 73 16.15 4.87 12.06
C LYS A 73 17.66 5.12 12.02
N LYS A 74 18.37 4.57 11.02
CA LYS A 74 19.83 4.66 10.85
C LYS A 74 20.26 5.90 10.06
N ILE A 75 19.36 6.54 9.33
CA ILE A 75 19.64 7.73 8.52
C ILE A 75 19.58 8.99 9.42
N LYS A 76 20.63 9.23 10.18
CA LYS A 76 20.73 10.40 11.05
C LYS A 76 21.20 11.68 10.35
N ARG A 77 21.64 11.65 9.08
CA ARG A 77 22.42 12.73 8.46
C ARG A 77 22.01 13.15 7.05
N GLU A 78 20.86 12.75 6.52
CA GLU A 78 20.48 13.16 5.16
C GLU A 78 19.82 14.53 5.08
N GLU A 79 19.47 15.13 6.22
CA GLU A 79 18.95 16.50 6.30
C GLU A 79 19.91 17.54 5.69
N GLU A 80 21.22 17.32 5.80
CA GLU A 80 22.23 18.25 5.27
C GLU A 80 22.49 18.12 3.75
N ARG A 81 22.07 17.03 3.12
CA ARG A 81 22.34 16.77 1.68
C ARG A 81 21.28 17.31 0.74
N TYR A 82 20.13 17.72 1.29
CA TYR A 82 18.99 18.15 0.49
C TYR A 82 19.02 19.62 0.09
N ILE A 83 19.83 20.43 0.72
CA ILE A 83 19.82 21.91 0.58
C ILE A 83 20.30 22.39 -0.79
N GLU A 84 20.99 21.60 -1.59
CA GLU A 84 21.59 22.06 -2.85
C GLU A 84 21.16 21.34 -4.13
N GLY A 85 20.09 20.52 -4.12
CA GLY A 85 19.55 19.93 -5.35
C GLY A 85 20.44 18.91 -6.06
N THR A 86 21.56 18.50 -5.49
CA THR A 86 22.49 17.53 -6.07
C THR A 86 22.64 16.30 -5.19
N LEU A 87 22.09 15.18 -5.67
CA LEU A 87 22.32 13.84 -5.13
C LEU A 87 23.81 13.45 -5.29
N GLN A 88 24.65 13.81 -4.34
CA GLN A 88 26.00 13.26 -4.27
C GLN A 88 25.95 11.89 -3.59
N LYS A 89 26.00 10.86 -4.40
CA LYS A 89 26.08 9.47 -3.98
C LYS A 89 27.46 9.20 -3.38
N LYS A 90 27.57 8.99 -2.06
CA LYS A 90 28.78 8.40 -1.48
C LYS A 90 28.84 6.93 -1.82
N LYS A 91 30.01 6.49 -2.34
CA LYS A 91 30.31 5.10 -2.68
C LYS A 91 30.11 4.21 -1.43
N GLY A 92 29.06 3.38 -1.42
CA GLY A 92 28.74 2.47 -0.32
C GLY A 92 27.33 2.62 0.31
N ASP A 93 26.62 3.71 0.09
CA ASP A 93 25.26 3.91 0.60
C ASP A 93 24.22 3.19 -0.28
N ARG A 94 23.75 2.04 0.17
CA ARG A 94 22.67 1.30 -0.51
C ARG A 94 21.31 1.97 -0.42
N LEU A 95 21.10 2.89 0.51
CA LEU A 95 19.85 3.65 0.73
C LEU A 95 19.87 5.04 0.09
N GLY A 96 20.96 5.48 -0.54
CA GLY A 96 21.09 6.81 -1.15
C GLY A 96 20.25 7.07 -2.41
N ILE A 97 19.22 6.25 -2.65
CA ILE A 97 18.30 6.39 -3.79
C ILE A 97 17.00 7.07 -3.36
N TYR A 98 16.64 7.02 -2.08
CA TYR A 98 15.38 7.51 -1.56
C TYR A 98 15.55 8.81 -0.81
N LEU A 99 14.81 9.79 -1.26
CA LEU A 99 14.73 11.09 -0.67
C LEU A 99 13.52 11.13 0.25
N ILE A 100 13.68 11.56 1.50
CA ILE A 100 12.61 11.65 2.47
C ILE A 100 12.67 13.03 3.09
N TYR A 101 11.55 13.74 3.10
CA TYR A 101 11.45 14.99 3.86
C TYR A 101 11.41 14.72 5.37
N PRO A 102 11.95 15.64 6.21
CA PRO A 102 11.99 15.43 7.66
C PRO A 102 10.65 15.13 8.29
N GLU A 103 9.60 15.85 7.88
CA GLU A 103 8.23 15.65 8.34
C GLU A 103 7.67 14.28 7.98
N ASP A 104 7.94 13.80 6.77
CA ASP A 104 7.53 12.46 6.31
C ASP A 104 8.28 11.37 7.07
N LYS A 105 9.55 11.60 7.39
CA LYS A 105 10.36 10.67 8.16
C LYS A 105 9.81 10.45 9.56
N GLU A 106 9.42 11.53 10.27
CA GLU A 106 8.83 11.42 11.59
C GLU A 106 7.53 10.60 11.56
N GLN A 107 6.65 10.88 10.59
CA GLN A 107 5.40 10.14 10.42
C GLN A 107 5.65 8.66 10.09
N LEU A 108 6.61 8.35 9.22
CA LEU A 108 6.98 6.97 8.89
C LEU A 108 7.55 6.21 10.09
N LEU A 109 8.28 6.86 10.98
CA LEU A 109 8.75 6.23 12.22
C LEU A 109 7.61 5.88 13.18
N GLU A 110 6.57 6.73 13.25
CA GLU A 110 5.36 6.42 14.02
C GLU A 110 4.55 5.28 13.37
N VAL A 111 4.44 5.27 12.04
CA VAL A 111 3.84 4.17 11.29
C VAL A 111 4.59 2.85 11.59
N ALA A 112 5.92 2.87 11.56
CA ALA A 112 6.75 1.70 11.80
C ALA A 112 6.50 1.06 13.17
N LYS A 113 6.26 1.87 14.21
CA LYS A 113 5.94 1.35 15.56
C LYS A 113 4.68 0.49 15.57
N PHE A 114 3.68 0.85 14.79
CA PHE A 114 2.45 0.05 14.68
C PHE A 114 2.67 -1.26 13.92
N TRP A 115 3.47 -1.20 12.84
CA TRP A 115 3.68 -2.34 11.95
C TRP A 115 4.77 -3.31 12.42
N GLU A 116 5.52 -2.98 13.46
CA GLU A 116 6.55 -3.86 14.01
C GLU A 116 5.96 -5.24 14.35
N GLY A 117 6.46 -6.27 13.70
CA GLY A 117 5.99 -7.66 13.82
C GLY A 117 4.63 -7.96 13.18
N LYS A 118 3.98 -7.00 12.51
CA LYS A 118 2.68 -7.16 11.85
C LYS A 118 2.75 -7.07 10.31
N ASP A 119 3.90 -6.66 9.79
CA ASP A 119 4.13 -6.64 8.35
C ASP A 119 4.27 -8.06 7.79
N TRP A 120 4.09 -8.18 6.47
CA TRP A 120 4.14 -9.46 5.77
C TRP A 120 5.40 -10.26 6.09
N ARG A 121 6.56 -9.61 6.02
CA ARG A 121 7.84 -10.28 6.23
C ARG A 121 7.97 -10.83 7.65
N SER A 122 7.68 -10.02 8.65
CA SER A 122 7.71 -10.45 10.06
C SER A 122 6.75 -11.60 10.34
N MET A 123 5.57 -11.56 9.74
CA MET A 123 4.59 -12.64 9.86
C MET A 123 5.05 -13.92 9.16
N ALA A 124 5.62 -13.82 7.97
CA ALA A 124 6.15 -14.96 7.23
C ALA A 124 7.34 -15.60 7.95
N GLU A 125 8.28 -14.80 8.46
CA GLU A 125 9.40 -15.29 9.26
C GLU A 125 8.93 -16.00 10.53
N LYS A 126 7.94 -15.43 11.22
CA LYS A 126 7.34 -16.06 12.40
C LYS A 126 6.72 -17.41 12.06
N TYR A 127 5.93 -17.47 10.99
CA TYR A 127 5.30 -18.70 10.53
C TYR A 127 6.33 -19.79 10.21
N LEU A 128 7.39 -19.48 9.47
CA LEU A 128 8.46 -20.41 9.14
C LEU A 128 9.18 -20.94 10.39
N ARG A 129 9.44 -20.07 11.38
CA ARG A 129 10.05 -20.49 12.65
C ARG A 129 9.12 -21.40 13.47
N GLU A 130 7.83 -21.14 13.48
CA GLU A 130 6.84 -21.95 14.20
C GLU A 130 6.58 -23.31 13.56
N THR A 131 6.65 -23.41 12.23
CA THR A 131 6.47 -24.68 11.50
C THR A 131 7.71 -25.59 11.54
N LYS A 132 8.82 -25.12 12.14
CA LYS A 132 10.09 -25.86 12.24
C LYS A 132 10.65 -26.33 10.90
N GLU A 133 10.18 -25.79 9.80
CA GLU A 133 10.86 -25.92 8.54
C GLU A 133 12.21 -25.21 8.64
N ASP A 134 13.18 -25.61 7.84
CA ASP A 134 14.59 -25.24 7.96
C ASP A 134 14.79 -23.74 7.68
N PHE A 135 14.36 -22.90 8.63
CA PHE A 135 14.41 -21.43 8.53
C PHE A 135 15.84 -20.95 8.27
N GLU A 136 16.84 -21.59 8.89
CA GLU A 136 18.25 -21.26 8.68
C GLU A 136 18.66 -21.50 7.23
N LEU A 137 18.17 -22.57 6.59
CA LEU A 137 18.42 -22.85 5.19
C LEU A 137 17.72 -21.83 4.29
N VAL A 138 16.46 -21.48 4.59
CA VAL A 138 15.70 -20.45 3.87
C VAL A 138 16.40 -19.11 4.00
N GLU A 139 16.82 -18.71 5.20
CA GLU A 139 17.54 -17.46 5.44
C GLU A 139 18.86 -17.41 4.65
N LYS A 140 19.60 -18.50 4.65
CA LYS A 140 20.83 -18.62 3.86
C LYS A 140 20.56 -18.49 2.36
N TRP A 141 19.51 -19.10 1.85
CA TRP A 141 19.09 -18.95 0.46
C TRP A 141 18.62 -17.53 0.14
N MET A 142 17.89 -16.90 1.03
CA MET A 142 17.47 -15.50 0.87
C MET A 142 18.66 -14.54 0.84
N GLN A 143 19.72 -14.82 1.59
CA GLN A 143 20.96 -14.04 1.54
C GLN A 143 21.75 -14.23 0.25
N GLN A 144 21.73 -15.43 -0.32
CA GLN A 144 22.50 -15.79 -1.51
C GLN A 144 21.76 -15.54 -2.82
N LEU A 145 20.44 -15.69 -2.83
CA LEU A 145 19.60 -15.59 -4.01
C LEU A 145 18.75 -14.33 -3.92
N VAL A 146 19.19 -13.26 -4.57
CA VAL A 146 18.48 -11.95 -4.66
C VAL A 146 17.00 -12.14 -5.06
N PHE A 147 16.70 -13.12 -5.90
CA PHE A 147 15.34 -13.42 -6.35
C PHE A 147 14.44 -13.92 -5.22
N LEU A 148 14.92 -14.81 -4.34
CA LEU A 148 14.14 -15.29 -3.19
C LEU A 148 13.87 -14.17 -2.21
N ARG A 149 14.86 -13.29 -1.97
CA ARG A 149 14.67 -12.11 -1.14
C ARG A 149 13.59 -11.20 -1.71
N PHE A 150 13.59 -10.98 -3.03
CA PHE A 150 12.57 -10.19 -3.70
C PHE A 150 11.15 -10.78 -3.53
N MET A 151 11.00 -12.10 -3.62
CA MET A 151 9.71 -12.78 -3.41
C MET A 151 9.18 -12.63 -1.97
N PHE A 152 10.06 -12.48 -1.00
CA PHE A 152 9.67 -12.19 0.39
C PHE A 152 9.33 -10.71 0.62
N ASP A 153 9.99 -9.81 -0.10
CA ASP A 153 9.81 -8.38 0.05
C ASP A 153 8.57 -7.87 -0.72
N VAL A 154 8.14 -8.58 -1.79
CA VAL A 154 7.02 -8.16 -2.67
C VAL A 154 6.09 -9.35 -2.96
N PRO A 155 5.23 -9.72 -2.00
CA PRO A 155 4.40 -10.93 -2.10
C PRO A 155 3.20 -10.79 -3.05
N GLU A 156 2.78 -9.57 -3.39
CA GLU A 156 1.54 -9.32 -4.14
C GLU A 156 1.64 -9.70 -5.61
N GLY A 157 2.83 -9.88 -6.16
CA GLY A 157 3.01 -10.16 -7.58
C GLY A 157 2.57 -8.99 -8.48
N ARG A 158 2.49 -9.27 -9.79
CA ARG A 158 2.05 -8.28 -10.79
C ARG A 158 0.79 -8.77 -11.48
N LEU A 159 -0.30 -8.04 -11.31
CA LEU A 159 -1.57 -8.31 -11.96
C LEU A 159 -1.77 -7.36 -13.14
N ILE A 160 -2.31 -7.89 -14.22
CA ILE A 160 -2.74 -7.08 -15.37
C ILE A 160 -4.23 -6.77 -15.16
N VAL A 161 -4.54 -5.48 -15.17
CA VAL A 161 -5.92 -5.00 -15.04
C VAL A 161 -6.69 -5.28 -16.33
N ASP A 162 -7.92 -5.76 -16.21
CA ASP A 162 -8.87 -5.88 -17.33
C ASP A 162 -9.44 -4.50 -17.68
N TYR A 163 -8.65 -3.72 -18.41
CA TYR A 163 -9.02 -2.36 -18.83
C TYR A 163 -10.28 -2.36 -19.70
N GLN A 164 -10.46 -3.39 -20.56
CA GLN A 164 -11.63 -3.46 -21.43
C GLN A 164 -12.92 -3.49 -20.64
N LYS A 165 -12.95 -4.27 -19.57
CA LYS A 165 -14.10 -4.35 -18.67
C LYS A 165 -14.42 -3.02 -17.99
N ILE A 166 -13.39 -2.28 -17.57
CA ILE A 166 -13.59 -0.96 -16.97
C ILE A 166 -14.12 0.03 -18.00
N ILE A 167 -13.67 -0.06 -19.25
CA ILE A 167 -14.15 0.80 -20.34
C ILE A 167 -15.62 0.47 -20.69
N ASP A 168 -15.97 -0.80 -20.75
CA ASP A 168 -17.30 -1.26 -21.18
C ASP A 168 -18.37 -1.07 -20.10
N GLU A 169 -18.05 -1.41 -18.83
CA GLU A 169 -19.03 -1.42 -17.73
C GLU A 169 -18.94 -0.17 -16.83
N GLY A 170 -17.78 0.49 -16.80
CA GLY A 170 -17.45 1.50 -15.79
C GLY A 170 -17.27 0.88 -14.39
N VAL A 171 -16.71 1.64 -13.47
CA VAL A 171 -16.55 1.20 -12.07
C VAL A 171 -17.92 1.03 -11.40
N GLU A 172 -18.85 1.92 -11.67
CA GLU A 172 -20.24 1.87 -11.13
C GLU A 172 -20.99 0.63 -11.62
N GLY A 173 -20.84 0.25 -12.88
CA GLY A 173 -21.42 -0.98 -13.42
C GLY A 173 -20.89 -2.22 -12.71
N ILE A 174 -19.60 -2.26 -12.39
CA ILE A 174 -18.98 -3.33 -11.62
C ILE A 174 -19.55 -3.37 -10.19
N ILE A 175 -19.69 -2.20 -9.53
CA ILE A 175 -20.30 -2.09 -8.19
C ILE A 175 -21.73 -2.64 -8.20
N LYS A 176 -22.55 -2.22 -9.16
CA LYS A 176 -23.94 -2.70 -9.30
C LYS A 176 -24.01 -4.22 -9.47
N ARG A 177 -23.09 -4.80 -10.23
CA ARG A 177 -23.00 -6.27 -10.38
C ARG A 177 -22.60 -6.97 -9.08
N ILE A 178 -21.73 -6.33 -8.26
CA ILE A 178 -21.37 -6.84 -6.93
C ILE A 178 -22.59 -6.79 -6.01
N ASP A 179 -23.37 -5.70 -6.02
CA ASP A 179 -24.61 -5.60 -5.23
C ASP A 179 -25.60 -6.73 -5.57
N GLY A 180 -25.80 -7.00 -6.84
CA GLY A 180 -26.62 -8.13 -7.25
C GLY A 180 -26.10 -9.49 -6.78
N LYS A 181 -24.77 -9.65 -6.67
CA LYS A 181 -24.18 -10.87 -6.09
C LYS A 181 -24.40 -10.96 -4.58
N ILE A 182 -24.32 -9.85 -3.87
CA ILE A 182 -24.58 -9.76 -2.42
C ILE A 182 -26.03 -10.11 -2.14
N GLU A 183 -26.97 -9.51 -2.87
CA GLU A 183 -28.41 -9.80 -2.76
C GLU A 183 -28.72 -11.29 -3.04
N GLY A 184 -28.02 -11.89 -4.00
CA GLY A 184 -28.17 -13.29 -4.35
C GLY A 184 -27.62 -14.30 -3.33
N LEU A 185 -26.90 -13.86 -2.28
CA LEU A 185 -26.37 -14.78 -1.26
C LEU A 185 -27.46 -15.31 -0.31
N GLY A 186 -28.59 -14.61 -0.18
CA GLY A 186 -29.63 -14.96 0.78
C GLY A 186 -29.14 -14.90 2.24
N ASP A 187 -29.64 -15.82 3.05
CA ASP A 187 -29.28 -15.90 4.47
C ASP A 187 -27.83 -16.36 4.68
N LEU A 188 -27.05 -15.57 5.42
CA LEU A 188 -25.63 -15.82 5.70
C LEU A 188 -25.46 -16.86 6.83
N ASN A 189 -25.96 -18.07 6.61
CA ASN A 189 -26.02 -19.13 7.62
C ASN A 189 -24.83 -20.08 7.62
N THR A 190 -23.88 -19.92 6.70
CA THR A 190 -22.65 -20.70 6.63
C THR A 190 -21.41 -19.80 6.62
N LYS A 191 -20.28 -20.35 7.10
CA LYS A 191 -18.99 -19.64 7.05
C LYS A 191 -18.63 -19.26 5.62
N GLU A 192 -18.89 -20.12 4.65
CA GLU A 192 -18.59 -19.87 3.24
C GLU A 192 -19.38 -18.68 2.71
N LEU A 193 -20.69 -18.59 2.99
CA LEU A 193 -21.52 -17.44 2.58
C LEU A 193 -21.09 -16.15 3.26
N PHE A 194 -20.72 -16.22 4.54
CA PHE A 194 -20.21 -15.08 5.27
C PHE A 194 -18.86 -14.59 4.70
N ASP A 195 -17.96 -15.52 4.34
CA ASP A 195 -16.68 -15.18 3.72
C ASP A 195 -16.88 -14.56 2.32
N LYS A 196 -17.84 -15.08 1.53
CA LYS A 196 -18.21 -14.49 0.22
C LYS A 196 -18.79 -13.08 0.39
N TYR A 197 -19.69 -12.90 1.35
CA TYR A 197 -20.25 -11.59 1.66
C TYR A 197 -19.16 -10.57 2.01
N ASN A 198 -18.26 -10.91 2.93
CA ASN A 198 -17.16 -10.04 3.32
C ASN A 198 -16.23 -9.74 2.14
N PHE A 199 -15.97 -10.71 1.27
CA PHE A 199 -15.18 -10.50 0.06
C PHE A 199 -15.86 -9.49 -0.88
N TYR A 200 -17.14 -9.69 -1.20
CA TYR A 200 -17.87 -8.76 -2.07
C TYR A 200 -17.96 -7.36 -1.48
N GLN A 201 -18.24 -7.24 -0.20
CA GLN A 201 -18.25 -5.95 0.47
C GLN A 201 -16.87 -5.27 0.44
N GLY A 202 -15.81 -6.02 0.71
CA GLY A 202 -14.44 -5.49 0.63
C GLY A 202 -14.08 -4.99 -0.77
N VAL A 203 -14.44 -5.74 -1.82
CA VAL A 203 -14.21 -5.31 -3.21
C VAL A 203 -15.04 -4.07 -3.55
N LYS A 204 -16.32 -4.02 -3.13
CA LYS A 204 -17.17 -2.85 -3.30
C LYS A 204 -16.56 -1.61 -2.65
N MET A 205 -16.12 -1.71 -1.40
CA MET A 205 -15.45 -0.61 -0.70
C MET A 205 -14.21 -0.11 -1.45
N ALA A 206 -13.39 -1.02 -1.98
CA ALA A 206 -12.21 -0.66 -2.75
C ALA A 206 -12.56 0.12 -4.03
N LEU A 207 -13.62 -0.30 -4.75
CA LEU A 207 -14.10 0.37 -5.95
C LEU A 207 -14.72 1.74 -5.65
N GLU A 208 -15.46 1.88 -4.55
CA GLU A 208 -15.98 3.17 -4.07
C GLU A 208 -14.82 4.14 -3.75
N GLY A 209 -13.72 3.63 -3.18
CA GLY A 209 -12.49 4.41 -2.99
C GLY A 209 -11.89 4.88 -4.31
N LEU A 210 -11.88 4.04 -5.33
CA LEU A 210 -11.39 4.41 -6.67
C LEU A 210 -12.25 5.51 -7.30
N VAL A 211 -13.57 5.45 -7.16
CA VAL A 211 -14.47 6.52 -7.61
C VAL A 211 -14.15 7.83 -6.90
N ALA A 212 -14.06 7.80 -5.57
CA ALA A 212 -13.72 8.99 -4.78
C ALA A 212 -12.36 9.60 -5.17
N PHE A 213 -11.36 8.76 -5.44
CA PHE A 213 -10.05 9.19 -5.92
C PHE A 213 -10.14 9.92 -7.26
N ALA A 214 -10.90 9.37 -8.21
CA ALA A 214 -11.12 9.99 -9.52
C ALA A 214 -11.86 11.33 -9.40
N GLU A 215 -12.90 11.40 -8.57
CA GLU A 215 -13.65 12.63 -8.31
C GLU A 215 -12.77 13.72 -7.65
N ASN A 216 -11.89 13.35 -6.72
CA ASN A 216 -10.98 14.30 -6.10
C ASN A 216 -9.98 14.89 -7.13
N HIS A 217 -9.50 14.07 -8.07
CA HIS A 217 -8.66 14.57 -9.16
C HIS A 217 -9.44 15.42 -10.16
N ALA A 218 -10.70 15.09 -10.45
CA ALA A 218 -11.55 15.92 -11.29
C ALA A 218 -11.77 17.31 -10.67
N LYS A 219 -12.08 17.38 -9.37
CA LYS A 219 -12.19 18.65 -8.65
C LYS A 219 -10.90 19.46 -8.66
N GLU A 220 -9.75 18.79 -8.52
CA GLU A 220 -8.45 19.47 -8.59
C GLU A 220 -8.17 20.01 -10.01
N ALA A 221 -8.56 19.28 -11.06
CA ALA A 221 -8.46 19.74 -12.45
C ALA A 221 -9.37 20.95 -12.73
N GLU A 222 -10.55 21.02 -12.13
CA GLU A 222 -11.44 22.17 -12.25
C GLU A 222 -10.91 23.41 -11.52
N ARG A 223 -10.08 23.22 -10.49
CA ARG A 223 -9.48 24.31 -9.71
C ARG A 223 -8.28 24.96 -10.40
N LEU A 224 -7.56 24.23 -11.24
CA LEU A 224 -6.39 24.71 -12.00
C LEU A 224 -6.76 25.53 -13.21
#